data_0b8d5a80ee742b85bb419f3cc333cb25
#
_entry.id   0b8d5a80ee742b85bb419f3cc333cb25
#
_cell.length_a   1.000
_cell.length_b   1.000
_cell.length_c   1.000
_cell.angle_alpha   90.00
_cell.angle_beta   90.00
_cell.angle_gamma   90.00
#
_symmetry.space_group_name_H-M   'P 1'
#
loop_
_entity.id
_entity.type
_entity.pdbx_description
1 polymer ?
#
loop_
_entity_poly.entity_id
_entity_poly.type
_entity_poly.pdbx_seq_one_letter_code
_entity_poly.pdbx_strand_id
1 'polypeptide(L)'
;MDESMFSVRSFTDSDFESYAEVRRVARPNYPVSAETLRHWDEAVEANLVHDRYVAELRQTGQVVAVGGLGEDPAYRRKYWTFVFVRPEYQRRGIATKLYDLLLHDARRQSGVCLRTSVQTGEAAGLAFSTHRGFIERARDWQSTLDIEAADTSRLPSLLRGLKDRGIEVTTLAQEGVKDPDVVRRLHRLELATSPDVPRMDPYVPWTLDQFRQAELEGPTVLPEAWFIAKIGAEYVADSWAQREAADPELLQQDFTCTLKEYRRRGLALTLKLSLIEYARRNGFRRIRTNNNSLNVPMWKLNEQLGFRKVSTTLQLEKSLS
;
A
#
# COMPACT_ATOMS: atom_id res chain seq x y z
N MET A 1 -29.51 20.24 10.96
CA MET A 1 -28.08 20.25 10.60
C MET A 1 -27.78 21.59 9.95
N ASP A 2 -26.80 22.30 10.45
CA ASP A 2 -26.47 23.62 9.90
C ASP A 2 -25.63 23.45 8.60
N GLU A 3 -26.33 23.32 7.47
CA GLU A 3 -25.70 23.25 6.13
C GLU A 3 -24.99 24.56 5.77
N SER A 4 -25.09 25.58 6.60
CA SER A 4 -24.46 26.89 6.39
C SER A 4 -22.97 26.88 6.70
N MET A 5 -22.48 25.92 7.50
CA MET A 5 -21.12 25.93 8.04
C MET A 5 -20.04 25.52 7.02
N PHE A 6 -20.35 24.63 6.07
CA PHE A 6 -19.38 24.12 5.09
C PHE A 6 -19.95 24.05 3.68
N SER A 7 -19.07 24.17 2.68
CA SER A 7 -19.35 23.91 1.28
C SER A 7 -18.56 22.73 0.77
N VAL A 8 -19.09 22.05 -0.24
CA VAL A 8 -18.39 20.98 -0.95
C VAL A 8 -18.11 21.43 -2.36
N ARG A 9 -16.87 21.21 -2.82
CA ARG A 9 -16.45 21.49 -4.19
C ARG A 9 -15.53 20.37 -4.71
N SER A 10 -15.33 20.35 -6.02
CA SER A 10 -14.32 19.48 -6.63
C SER A 10 -12.93 19.81 -6.09
N PHE A 11 -12.10 18.79 -6.01
CA PHE A 11 -10.69 18.88 -5.66
C PHE A 11 -9.90 19.58 -6.76
N THR A 12 -8.86 20.30 -6.39
CA THR A 12 -7.90 20.95 -7.31
C THR A 12 -6.46 20.66 -6.85
N ASP A 13 -5.49 20.91 -7.72
CA ASP A 13 -4.06 20.67 -7.40
C ASP A 13 -3.57 21.46 -6.18
N SER A 14 -4.18 22.61 -5.87
CA SER A 14 -3.88 23.38 -4.67
C SER A 14 -4.32 22.69 -3.37
N ASP A 15 -5.13 21.63 -3.43
CA ASP A 15 -5.67 20.96 -2.26
C ASP A 15 -4.77 19.82 -1.73
N PHE A 16 -3.69 19.44 -2.43
CA PHE A 16 -2.86 18.31 -2.02
C PHE A 16 -2.27 18.46 -0.61
N GLU A 17 -1.82 19.67 -0.22
CA GLU A 17 -1.30 19.92 1.13
C GLU A 17 -2.41 19.73 2.19
N SER A 18 -3.59 20.28 1.90
CA SER A 18 -4.77 20.11 2.76
C SER A 18 -5.22 18.65 2.84
N TYR A 19 -5.15 17.91 1.72
CA TYR A 19 -5.46 16.49 1.68
C TYR A 19 -4.49 15.69 2.57
N ALA A 20 -3.18 15.90 2.42
CA ALA A 20 -2.17 15.25 3.24
C ALA A 20 -2.42 15.51 4.74
N GLU A 21 -2.72 16.76 5.09
CA GLU A 21 -3.00 17.17 6.47
C GLU A 21 -4.29 16.54 7.02
N VAL A 22 -5.41 16.57 6.26
CA VAL A 22 -6.67 15.91 6.66
C VAL A 22 -6.45 14.42 6.86
N ARG A 23 -5.71 13.77 5.95
CA ARG A 23 -5.40 12.35 6.03
C ARG A 23 -4.51 12.05 7.24
N ARG A 24 -3.51 12.87 7.52
CA ARG A 24 -2.60 12.71 8.66
C ARG A 24 -3.34 12.73 10.00
N VAL A 25 -4.30 13.64 10.19
CA VAL A 25 -5.08 13.71 11.44
C VAL A 25 -6.19 12.65 11.50
N ALA A 26 -6.74 12.25 10.36
CA ALA A 26 -7.77 11.21 10.31
C ALA A 26 -7.19 9.79 10.43
N ARG A 27 -5.95 9.58 9.95
CA ARG A 27 -5.22 8.30 9.96
C ARG A 27 -3.75 8.47 10.35
N PRO A 28 -3.45 8.80 11.61
CA PRO A 28 -2.09 9.13 12.06
C PRO A 28 -1.09 7.98 11.89
N ASN A 29 -1.54 6.73 11.84
CA ASN A 29 -0.70 5.55 11.61
C ASN A 29 -0.32 5.32 10.13
N TYR A 30 -0.88 6.12 9.20
CA TYR A 30 -0.64 6.04 7.75
C TYR A 30 -0.50 7.44 7.15
N PRO A 31 0.46 8.24 7.63
CA PRO A 31 0.73 9.54 7.04
C PRO A 31 1.22 9.36 5.61
N VAL A 32 0.84 10.28 4.73
CA VAL A 32 1.31 10.33 3.34
C VAL A 32 1.58 11.78 3.00
N SER A 33 2.71 12.06 2.36
CA SER A 33 3.06 13.42 1.95
C SER A 33 2.22 13.89 0.75
N ALA A 34 2.11 15.20 0.58
CA ALA A 34 1.45 15.78 -0.60
C ALA A 34 2.17 15.39 -1.90
N GLU A 35 3.51 15.29 -1.88
CA GLU A 35 4.31 14.83 -3.01
C GLU A 35 3.96 13.40 -3.43
N THR A 36 3.88 12.49 -2.46
CA THR A 36 3.47 11.09 -2.72
C THR A 36 2.04 11.02 -3.26
N LEU A 37 1.12 11.84 -2.73
CA LEU A 37 -0.26 11.90 -3.22
C LEU A 37 -0.33 12.41 -4.68
N ARG A 38 0.48 13.42 -5.05
CA ARG A 38 0.59 13.90 -6.44
C ARG A 38 1.15 12.82 -7.36
N HIS A 39 2.22 12.16 -6.93
CA HIS A 39 2.82 11.08 -7.72
C HIS A 39 1.82 9.95 -8.01
N TRP A 40 1.04 9.53 -7.00
CA TRP A 40 -0.02 8.54 -7.22
C TRP A 40 -1.10 9.02 -8.19
N ASP A 41 -1.41 10.30 -8.14
CA ASP A 41 -2.42 10.92 -9.00
C ASP A 41 -1.97 10.96 -10.47
N GLU A 42 -0.72 11.35 -10.69
CA GLU A 42 -0.09 11.39 -12.01
C GLU A 42 0.03 9.99 -12.64
N ALA A 43 0.10 8.95 -11.82
CA ALA A 43 0.15 7.56 -12.27
C ALA A 43 -1.22 7.00 -12.69
N VAL A 44 -2.33 7.71 -12.43
CA VAL A 44 -3.66 7.26 -12.84
C VAL A 44 -3.84 7.42 -14.35
N GLU A 45 -4.20 6.34 -15.04
CA GLU A 45 -4.48 6.40 -16.47
C GLU A 45 -5.65 7.36 -16.77
N ALA A 46 -5.50 8.21 -17.78
CA ALA A 46 -6.47 9.27 -18.13
C ALA A 46 -7.89 8.76 -18.48
N ASN A 47 -8.04 7.48 -18.80
CA ASN A 47 -9.30 6.83 -19.14
C ASN A 47 -10.01 6.21 -17.92
N LEU A 48 -9.41 6.32 -16.72
CA LEU A 48 -9.99 5.84 -15.47
C LEU A 48 -10.73 6.95 -14.75
N VAL A 49 -11.82 6.58 -14.08
CA VAL A 49 -12.54 7.53 -13.19
C VAL A 49 -11.66 7.82 -11.98
N HIS A 50 -11.42 9.08 -11.72
CA HIS A 50 -10.64 9.57 -10.59
C HIS A 50 -11.21 10.88 -10.07
N ASP A 51 -12.32 10.81 -9.34
CA ASP A 51 -13.05 11.98 -8.84
C ASP A 51 -12.72 12.23 -7.37
N ARG A 52 -12.52 13.50 -7.02
CA ARG A 52 -12.31 13.91 -5.63
C ARG A 52 -13.06 15.18 -5.29
N TYR A 53 -13.46 15.27 -4.03
CA TYR A 53 -14.16 16.41 -3.45
C TYR A 53 -13.53 16.80 -2.12
N VAL A 54 -13.58 18.09 -1.83
CA VAL A 54 -13.23 18.65 -0.52
C VAL A 54 -14.45 19.29 0.13
N ALA A 55 -14.51 19.21 1.45
CA ALA A 55 -15.41 20.05 2.24
C ALA A 55 -14.58 21.12 2.95
N GLU A 56 -14.97 22.38 2.78
CA GLU A 56 -14.30 23.54 3.35
C GLU A 56 -15.24 24.36 4.23
N LEU A 57 -14.71 24.96 5.27
CA LEU A 57 -15.45 25.90 6.11
C LEU A 57 -15.75 27.17 5.31
N ARG A 58 -17.01 27.60 5.23
CA ARG A 58 -17.40 28.80 4.48
C ARG A 58 -16.75 30.08 5.01
N GLN A 59 -16.47 30.15 6.30
CA GLN A 59 -15.91 31.35 6.94
C GLN A 59 -14.41 31.52 6.66
N THR A 60 -13.66 30.43 6.56
CA THR A 60 -12.19 30.47 6.52
C THR A 60 -11.61 29.87 5.25
N GLY A 61 -12.38 29.13 4.47
CA GLY A 61 -11.89 28.32 3.35
C GLY A 61 -11.05 27.10 3.77
N GLN A 62 -10.94 26.81 5.08
CA GLN A 62 -10.17 25.67 5.56
C GLN A 62 -10.79 24.37 5.11
N VAL A 63 -10.00 23.51 4.47
CA VAL A 63 -10.41 22.14 4.11
C VAL A 63 -10.45 21.28 5.38
N VAL A 64 -11.62 20.72 5.66
CA VAL A 64 -11.88 19.91 6.85
C VAL A 64 -12.20 18.45 6.54
N ALA A 65 -12.47 18.13 5.28
CA ALA A 65 -12.66 16.76 4.83
C ALA A 65 -12.30 16.61 3.35
N VAL A 66 -11.92 15.39 2.98
CA VAL A 66 -11.65 14.98 1.60
C VAL A 66 -12.33 13.64 1.35
N GLY A 67 -12.99 13.49 0.21
CA GLY A 67 -13.53 12.22 -0.28
C GLY A 67 -13.08 11.97 -1.70
N GLY A 68 -12.87 10.69 -2.06
CA GLY A 68 -12.44 10.30 -3.39
C GLY A 68 -13.04 9.01 -3.88
N LEU A 69 -13.11 8.92 -5.21
CA LEU A 69 -13.56 7.78 -5.99
C LEU A 69 -12.50 7.49 -7.06
N GLY A 70 -11.90 6.31 -7.04
CA GLY A 70 -10.92 5.87 -8.03
C GLY A 70 -11.33 4.55 -8.64
N GLU A 71 -11.37 4.45 -9.98
CA GLU A 71 -11.64 3.19 -10.65
C GLU A 71 -10.43 2.25 -10.49
N ASP A 72 -10.69 0.99 -10.19
CA ASP A 72 -9.64 -0.03 -10.13
C ASP A 72 -9.14 -0.31 -11.56
N PRO A 73 -7.85 -0.09 -11.87
CA PRO A 73 -7.33 -0.28 -13.23
C PRO A 73 -7.45 -1.72 -13.72
N ALA A 74 -7.38 -2.68 -12.81
CA ALA A 74 -7.49 -4.10 -13.11
C ALA A 74 -8.95 -4.58 -13.23
N TYR A 75 -9.90 -3.87 -12.60
CA TYR A 75 -11.29 -4.31 -12.50
C TYR A 75 -12.23 -3.16 -12.83
N ARG A 76 -12.45 -2.93 -14.11
CA ARG A 76 -13.33 -1.88 -14.61
C ARG A 76 -14.69 -1.87 -13.92
N ARG A 77 -15.20 -0.66 -13.66
CA ARG A 77 -16.47 -0.40 -12.98
C ARG A 77 -16.51 -0.82 -11.51
N LYS A 78 -15.36 -1.19 -10.91
CA LYS A 78 -15.17 -1.34 -9.47
C LYS A 78 -14.39 -0.15 -8.95
N TYR A 79 -14.92 0.51 -7.94
CA TYR A 79 -14.39 1.78 -7.47
C TYR A 79 -13.93 1.69 -6.03
N TRP A 80 -12.70 2.11 -5.78
CA TRP A 80 -12.22 2.41 -4.45
C TRP A 80 -12.74 3.78 -4.03
N THR A 81 -13.28 3.89 -2.80
CA THR A 81 -13.74 5.14 -2.23
C THR A 81 -13.20 5.35 -0.82
N PHE A 82 -12.98 6.59 -0.48
CA PHE A 82 -12.60 6.99 0.86
C PHE A 82 -13.27 8.31 1.23
N VAL A 83 -13.44 8.52 2.53
CA VAL A 83 -13.83 9.82 3.09
C VAL A 83 -13.05 10.02 4.38
N PHE A 84 -12.22 11.06 4.42
CA PHE A 84 -11.49 11.49 5.60
C PHE A 84 -12.09 12.79 6.10
N VAL A 85 -12.38 12.85 7.40
CA VAL A 85 -12.91 14.04 8.07
C VAL A 85 -12.04 14.31 9.29
N ARG A 86 -11.58 15.53 9.46
CA ARG A 86 -10.86 15.95 10.67
C ARG A 86 -11.68 15.59 11.92
N PRO A 87 -11.10 15.03 12.99
CA PRO A 87 -11.81 14.55 14.16
C PRO A 87 -12.78 15.57 14.75
N GLU A 88 -12.38 16.83 14.84
CA GLU A 88 -13.15 17.94 15.41
C GLU A 88 -14.38 18.34 14.58
N TYR A 89 -14.46 17.88 13.32
CA TYR A 89 -15.58 18.13 12.40
C TYR A 89 -16.44 16.88 12.12
N GLN A 90 -16.14 15.76 12.76
CA GLN A 90 -16.94 14.56 12.61
C GLN A 90 -18.34 14.71 13.22
N ARG A 91 -19.26 13.81 12.82
CA ARG A 91 -20.67 13.80 13.29
C ARG A 91 -21.51 15.04 12.92
N ARG A 92 -21.04 15.80 11.92
CA ARG A 92 -21.73 17.02 11.40
C ARG A 92 -22.33 16.82 10.01
N GLY A 93 -22.46 15.57 9.53
CA GLY A 93 -23.05 15.25 8.23
C GLY A 93 -22.07 15.35 7.03
N ILE A 94 -20.84 15.86 7.22
CA ILE A 94 -19.85 16.08 6.15
C ILE A 94 -19.55 14.78 5.41
N ALA A 95 -19.24 13.70 6.15
CA ALA A 95 -18.95 12.40 5.54
C ALA A 95 -20.12 11.86 4.72
N THR A 96 -21.36 12.07 5.18
CA THR A 96 -22.58 11.66 4.45
C THR A 96 -22.67 12.40 3.12
N LYS A 97 -22.49 13.72 3.14
CA LYS A 97 -22.60 14.55 1.93
C LYS A 97 -21.53 14.19 0.88
N LEU A 98 -20.28 14.00 1.30
CA LEU A 98 -19.20 13.53 0.41
C LEU A 98 -19.50 12.14 -0.14
N TYR A 99 -19.88 11.19 0.72
CA TYR A 99 -20.20 9.83 0.30
C TYR A 99 -21.36 9.80 -0.71
N ASP A 100 -22.42 10.60 -0.52
CA ASP A 100 -23.56 10.63 -1.41
C ASP A 100 -23.19 11.15 -2.81
N LEU A 101 -22.27 12.13 -2.90
CA LEU A 101 -21.69 12.58 -4.17
C LEU A 101 -20.91 11.46 -4.85
N LEU A 102 -19.97 10.82 -4.12
CA LEU A 102 -19.14 9.73 -4.66
C LEU A 102 -20.00 8.52 -5.09
N LEU A 103 -21.06 8.21 -4.34
CA LEU A 103 -22.02 7.16 -4.72
C LEU A 103 -22.80 7.53 -5.98
N HIS A 104 -23.20 8.79 -6.11
CA HIS A 104 -23.88 9.30 -7.30
C HIS A 104 -22.97 9.18 -8.53
N ASP A 105 -21.69 9.59 -8.41
CA ASP A 105 -20.72 9.51 -9.50
C ASP A 105 -20.44 8.06 -9.90
N ALA A 106 -20.22 7.17 -8.93
CA ALA A 106 -20.03 5.76 -9.21
C ALA A 106 -21.22 5.14 -9.98
N ARG A 107 -22.46 5.50 -9.61
CA ARG A 107 -23.67 5.05 -10.32
C ARG A 107 -23.77 5.64 -11.71
N ARG A 108 -23.48 6.94 -11.87
CA ARG A 108 -23.45 7.61 -13.17
C ARG A 108 -22.46 6.96 -14.14
N GLN A 109 -21.35 6.47 -13.63
CA GLN A 109 -20.34 5.72 -14.38
C GLN A 109 -20.66 4.22 -14.50
N SER A 110 -21.88 3.79 -14.19
CA SER A 110 -22.33 2.40 -14.25
C SER A 110 -21.49 1.45 -13.37
N GLY A 111 -21.04 1.92 -12.21
CA GLY A 111 -20.28 1.13 -11.24
C GLY A 111 -21.06 -0.08 -10.77
N VAL A 112 -20.35 -1.21 -10.59
CA VAL A 112 -20.93 -2.45 -10.08
C VAL A 112 -20.74 -2.61 -8.58
N CYS A 113 -19.67 -2.05 -8.02
CA CYS A 113 -19.45 -2.00 -6.58
C CYS A 113 -18.59 -0.82 -6.14
N LEU A 114 -18.75 -0.44 -4.87
CA LEU A 114 -17.84 0.42 -4.13
C LEU A 114 -17.00 -0.42 -3.17
N ARG A 115 -15.74 -0.06 -3.03
CA ARG A 115 -14.78 -0.62 -2.09
C ARG A 115 -14.24 0.45 -1.17
N THR A 116 -13.96 0.08 0.06
CA THR A 116 -13.29 0.94 1.02
C THR A 116 -12.49 0.11 2.01
N SER A 117 -11.57 0.75 2.71
CA SER A 117 -10.82 0.10 3.78
C SER A 117 -11.01 0.86 5.10
N VAL A 118 -11.22 0.12 6.19
CA VAL A 118 -11.42 0.68 7.54
C VAL A 118 -10.56 -0.09 8.53
N GLN A 119 -9.85 0.62 9.41
CA GLN A 119 -9.14 -0.03 10.50
C GLN A 119 -10.13 -0.46 11.60
N THR A 120 -9.89 -1.61 12.22
CA THR A 120 -10.77 -2.12 13.30
C THR A 120 -10.87 -1.19 14.50
N GLY A 121 -9.85 -0.34 14.73
CA GLY A 121 -9.86 0.71 15.76
C GLY A 121 -10.68 1.96 15.41
N GLU A 122 -11.10 2.12 14.14
CA GLU A 122 -11.88 3.27 13.67
C GLU A 122 -13.39 2.99 13.81
N ALA A 123 -13.92 2.96 15.04
CA ALA A 123 -15.31 2.61 15.31
C ALA A 123 -16.32 3.45 14.50
N ALA A 124 -16.06 4.74 14.33
CA ALA A 124 -16.93 5.63 13.55
C ALA A 124 -16.93 5.28 12.04
N GLY A 125 -15.76 4.97 11.47
CA GLY A 125 -15.63 4.55 10.08
C GLY A 125 -16.31 3.20 9.83
N LEU A 126 -16.12 2.26 10.73
CA LEU A 126 -16.75 0.94 10.67
C LEU A 126 -18.27 1.05 10.73
N ALA A 127 -18.81 1.78 11.72
CA ALA A 127 -20.25 2.02 11.83
C ALA A 127 -20.80 2.73 10.58
N PHE A 128 -20.09 3.75 10.07
CA PHE A 128 -20.48 4.47 8.87
C PHE A 128 -20.60 3.55 7.65
N SER A 129 -19.61 2.67 7.44
CA SER A 129 -19.59 1.74 6.31
C SER A 129 -20.65 0.65 6.46
N THR A 130 -20.79 0.06 7.64
CA THR A 130 -21.79 -0.99 7.93
C THR A 130 -23.21 -0.49 7.70
N HIS A 131 -23.56 0.71 8.22
CA HIS A 131 -24.88 1.31 8.00
C HIS A 131 -25.20 1.62 6.54
N ARG A 132 -24.18 1.70 5.69
CA ARG A 132 -24.31 1.93 4.24
C ARG A 132 -24.30 0.64 3.42
N GLY A 133 -24.30 -0.51 4.07
CA GLY A 133 -24.39 -1.83 3.43
C GLY A 133 -23.07 -2.33 2.87
N PHE A 134 -21.93 -1.84 3.35
CA PHE A 134 -20.65 -2.46 3.07
C PHE A 134 -20.50 -3.74 3.89
N ILE A 135 -19.94 -4.78 3.27
CA ILE A 135 -19.62 -6.08 3.89
C ILE A 135 -18.13 -6.37 3.80
N GLU A 136 -17.58 -7.08 4.78
CA GLU A 136 -16.18 -7.50 4.79
C GLU A 136 -15.94 -8.55 3.70
N ARG A 137 -14.88 -8.32 2.88
CA ARG A 137 -14.43 -9.24 1.82
C ARG A 137 -13.06 -9.82 2.10
N ALA A 138 -12.19 -9.02 2.73
CA ALA A 138 -10.85 -9.45 3.11
C ALA A 138 -10.39 -8.68 4.35
N ARG A 139 -9.28 -9.14 4.93
CA ARG A 139 -8.69 -8.54 6.13
C ARG A 139 -7.18 -8.55 6.01
N ASP A 140 -6.56 -7.41 6.27
CA ASP A 140 -5.12 -7.27 6.26
C ASP A 140 -4.60 -6.90 7.64
N TRP A 141 -3.53 -7.56 8.05
CA TRP A 141 -2.81 -7.22 9.27
C TRP A 141 -1.65 -6.32 8.95
N GLN A 142 -1.62 -5.15 9.56
CA GLN A 142 -0.41 -4.37 9.64
C GLN A 142 0.45 -4.86 10.80
N SER A 143 1.73 -5.03 10.55
CA SER A 143 2.70 -5.38 11.58
C SER A 143 3.96 -4.53 11.49
N THR A 144 4.61 -4.34 12.62
CA THR A 144 5.83 -3.55 12.73
C THR A 144 6.91 -4.37 13.42
N LEU A 145 8.14 -4.22 12.94
CA LEU A 145 9.36 -4.75 13.53
C LEU A 145 10.17 -3.60 14.12
N ASP A 146 10.61 -3.74 15.35
CA ASP A 146 11.69 -2.94 15.93
C ASP A 146 13.04 -3.51 15.46
N ILE A 147 13.80 -2.72 14.71
CA ILE A 147 15.05 -3.16 14.08
C ILE A 147 16.13 -3.43 15.12
N GLU A 148 16.15 -2.69 16.22
CA GLU A 148 17.14 -2.89 17.29
C GLU A 148 16.94 -4.24 17.97
N ALA A 149 15.70 -4.66 18.17
CA ALA A 149 15.35 -5.94 18.78
C ALA A 149 15.45 -7.14 17.83
N ALA A 150 15.66 -6.92 16.52
CA ALA A 150 15.67 -8.00 15.53
C ALA A 150 16.99 -8.79 15.57
N ASP A 151 16.89 -10.12 15.65
CA ASP A 151 18.04 -11.02 15.56
C ASP A 151 18.40 -11.35 14.10
N THR A 152 19.53 -10.82 13.65
CA THR A 152 20.09 -11.08 12.31
C THR A 152 21.32 -12.03 12.35
N SER A 153 21.66 -12.63 13.48
CA SER A 153 22.86 -13.45 13.68
C SER A 153 22.99 -14.63 12.69
N ARG A 154 21.87 -15.15 12.21
CA ARG A 154 21.81 -16.25 11.24
C ARG A 154 22.14 -15.82 9.80
N LEU A 155 22.09 -14.53 9.46
CA LEU A 155 22.24 -14.03 8.09
C LEU A 155 23.55 -14.50 7.41
N PRO A 156 24.75 -14.41 8.05
CA PRO A 156 25.98 -14.84 7.39
C PRO A 156 25.99 -16.33 7.00
N SER A 157 25.41 -17.20 7.84
CA SER A 157 25.33 -18.63 7.54
C SER A 157 24.32 -18.94 6.43
N LEU A 158 23.19 -18.23 6.40
CA LEU A 158 22.19 -18.35 5.34
C LEU A 158 22.73 -17.91 3.98
N LEU A 159 23.43 -16.78 3.92
CA LEU A 159 24.06 -16.29 2.69
C LEU A 159 25.10 -17.28 2.16
N ARG A 160 25.97 -17.85 3.02
CA ARG A 160 26.89 -18.90 2.61
C ARG A 160 26.15 -20.12 2.06
N GLY A 161 25.15 -20.62 2.77
CA GLY A 161 24.37 -21.77 2.31
C GLY A 161 23.59 -21.52 1.02
N LEU A 162 23.21 -20.28 0.68
CA LEU A 162 22.66 -19.93 -0.63
C LEU A 162 23.77 -19.97 -1.70
N LYS A 163 24.92 -19.34 -1.43
CA LYS A 163 26.07 -19.31 -2.33
C LYS A 163 26.56 -20.71 -2.69
N ASP A 164 26.65 -21.63 -1.71
CA ASP A 164 27.05 -23.03 -1.92
C ASP A 164 26.09 -23.80 -2.84
N ARG A 165 24.85 -23.29 -3.00
CA ARG A 165 23.82 -23.80 -3.92
C ARG A 165 23.76 -23.02 -5.25
N GLY A 166 24.75 -22.15 -5.52
CA GLY A 166 24.77 -21.32 -6.72
C GLY A 166 23.75 -20.18 -6.73
N ILE A 167 23.20 -19.80 -5.58
CA ILE A 167 22.25 -18.70 -5.45
C ILE A 167 22.98 -17.47 -4.91
N GLU A 168 23.00 -16.42 -5.71
CA GLU A 168 23.58 -15.14 -5.34
C GLU A 168 22.50 -14.20 -4.81
N VAL A 169 22.82 -13.41 -3.78
CA VAL A 169 21.97 -12.33 -3.27
C VAL A 169 22.61 -11.01 -3.65
N THR A 170 21.85 -10.16 -4.33
CA THR A 170 22.24 -8.84 -4.82
C THR A 170 21.17 -7.80 -4.48
N THR A 171 21.35 -6.54 -4.88
CA THR A 171 20.34 -5.50 -4.78
C THR A 171 20.00 -4.94 -6.15
N LEU A 172 18.83 -4.32 -6.27
CA LEU A 172 18.43 -3.62 -7.50
C LEU A 172 19.42 -2.51 -7.87
N ALA A 173 20.01 -1.83 -6.89
CA ALA A 173 21.06 -0.85 -7.12
C ALA A 173 22.30 -1.46 -7.78
N GLN A 174 22.71 -2.67 -7.39
CA GLN A 174 23.84 -3.39 -7.98
C GLN A 174 23.53 -3.98 -9.35
N GLU A 175 22.29 -4.41 -9.57
CA GLU A 175 21.84 -4.92 -10.87
C GLU A 175 21.64 -3.81 -11.93
N GLY A 176 21.34 -2.56 -11.47
CA GLY A 176 21.12 -1.42 -12.34
C GLY A 176 19.63 -1.10 -12.57
N VAL A 177 19.10 -0.16 -11.81
CA VAL A 177 17.67 0.24 -11.83
C VAL A 177 17.14 0.58 -13.22
N LYS A 178 17.99 1.19 -14.07
CA LYS A 178 17.60 1.66 -15.41
C LYS A 178 17.89 0.64 -16.52
N ASP A 179 18.47 -0.51 -16.20
CA ASP A 179 18.73 -1.55 -17.18
C ASP A 179 17.41 -2.21 -17.61
N PRO A 180 17.00 -2.13 -18.88
CA PRO A 180 15.75 -2.72 -19.34
C PRO A 180 15.67 -4.24 -19.14
N ASP A 181 16.81 -4.96 -19.10
CA ASP A 181 16.84 -6.39 -18.84
C ASP A 181 16.57 -6.70 -17.38
N VAL A 182 17.05 -5.86 -16.46
CA VAL A 182 16.75 -5.95 -15.03
C VAL A 182 15.24 -5.76 -14.79
N VAL A 183 14.67 -4.70 -15.38
CA VAL A 183 13.24 -4.42 -15.26
C VAL A 183 12.39 -5.58 -15.81
N ARG A 184 12.76 -6.14 -16.98
CA ARG A 184 12.07 -7.30 -17.55
C ARG A 184 12.15 -8.56 -16.66
N ARG A 185 13.31 -8.78 -16.02
CA ARG A 185 13.50 -9.92 -15.11
C ARG A 185 12.69 -9.78 -13.83
N LEU A 186 12.64 -8.58 -13.24
CA LEU A 186 11.78 -8.30 -12.08
C LEU A 186 10.29 -8.46 -12.41
N HIS A 187 9.85 -7.88 -13.52
CA HIS A 187 8.48 -8.02 -13.98
C HIS A 187 8.09 -9.49 -14.23
N ARG A 188 8.98 -10.30 -14.80
CA ARG A 188 8.75 -11.74 -14.99
C ARG A 188 8.61 -12.47 -13.65
N LEU A 189 9.45 -12.11 -12.66
CA LEU A 189 9.36 -12.66 -11.30
C LEU A 189 8.02 -12.30 -10.65
N GLU A 190 7.60 -11.05 -10.76
CA GLU A 190 6.30 -10.55 -10.28
C GLU A 190 5.14 -11.33 -10.93
N LEU A 191 5.11 -11.46 -12.26
CA LEU A 191 4.07 -12.21 -12.99
C LEU A 191 3.98 -13.68 -12.56
N ALA A 192 5.12 -14.29 -12.21
CA ALA A 192 5.17 -15.69 -11.80
C ALA A 192 4.74 -15.92 -10.34
N THR A 193 4.85 -14.90 -9.48
CA THR A 193 4.65 -15.04 -8.03
C THR A 193 3.37 -14.37 -7.52
N SER A 194 2.93 -13.30 -8.13
CA SER A 194 1.74 -12.54 -7.72
C SER A 194 0.42 -13.31 -7.79
N PRO A 195 0.20 -14.28 -8.70
CA PRO A 195 -1.01 -15.11 -8.66
C PRO A 195 -1.20 -15.89 -7.37
N ASP A 196 -0.13 -16.18 -6.63
CA ASP A 196 -0.18 -16.91 -5.36
C ASP A 196 -0.50 -16.03 -4.15
N VAL A 197 -0.55 -14.70 -4.31
CA VAL A 197 -0.88 -13.76 -3.23
C VAL A 197 -2.38 -13.72 -3.02
N PRO A 198 -2.89 -14.02 -1.81
CA PRO A 198 -4.31 -13.92 -1.51
C PRO A 198 -4.83 -12.49 -1.71
N ARG A 199 -5.94 -12.34 -2.43
CA ARG A 199 -6.59 -11.04 -2.73
C ARG A 199 -8.09 -11.20 -2.94
N MET A 200 -8.84 -10.09 -2.98
CA MET A 200 -10.30 -10.11 -3.12
C MET A 200 -10.77 -10.58 -4.50
N ASP A 201 -9.99 -10.26 -5.53
CA ASP A 201 -10.29 -10.61 -6.92
C ASP A 201 -9.18 -11.46 -7.54
N PRO A 202 -9.44 -12.15 -8.66
CA PRO A 202 -8.41 -12.82 -9.42
C PRO A 202 -7.28 -11.87 -9.80
N TYR A 203 -6.04 -12.37 -9.85
CA TYR A 203 -4.90 -11.59 -10.27
C TYR A 203 -5.05 -11.13 -11.73
N VAL A 204 -4.82 -9.84 -11.98
CA VAL A 204 -4.68 -9.27 -13.32
C VAL A 204 -3.23 -8.80 -13.47
N PRO A 205 -2.49 -9.35 -14.45
CA PRO A 205 -1.08 -9.01 -14.62
C PRO A 205 -0.91 -7.57 -15.08
N TRP A 206 0.05 -6.87 -14.51
CA TRP A 206 0.48 -5.57 -15.02
C TRP A 206 1.26 -5.72 -16.32
N THR A 207 1.14 -4.72 -17.18
CA THR A 207 2.09 -4.56 -18.29
C THR A 207 3.46 -4.16 -17.74
N LEU A 208 4.51 -4.30 -18.55
CA LEU A 208 5.87 -3.88 -18.14
C LEU A 208 5.92 -2.40 -17.77
N ASP A 209 5.19 -1.54 -18.50
CA ASP A 209 5.17 -0.10 -18.23
C ASP A 209 4.43 0.22 -16.92
N GLN A 210 3.29 -0.44 -16.67
CA GLN A 210 2.58 -0.30 -15.40
C GLN A 210 3.42 -0.76 -14.21
N PHE A 211 4.11 -1.91 -14.34
CA PHE A 211 5.03 -2.40 -13.30
C PHE A 211 6.16 -1.39 -13.04
N ARG A 212 6.81 -0.90 -14.10
CA ARG A 212 7.91 0.08 -14.00
C ARG A 212 7.44 1.35 -13.30
N GLN A 213 6.31 1.89 -13.70
CA GLN A 213 5.76 3.13 -13.15
C GLN A 213 5.33 2.96 -11.68
N ALA A 214 4.68 1.85 -11.34
CA ALA A 214 4.16 1.63 -9.99
C ALA A 214 5.25 1.29 -8.98
N GLU A 215 6.25 0.48 -9.37
CA GLU A 215 7.19 -0.13 -8.43
C GLU A 215 8.60 0.48 -8.48
N LEU A 216 9.03 1.02 -9.63
CA LEU A 216 10.41 1.47 -9.82
C LEU A 216 10.55 2.98 -9.96
N GLU A 217 9.46 3.70 -10.27
CA GLU A 217 9.45 5.14 -10.49
C GLU A 217 8.66 5.83 -9.38
N GLY A 218 9.31 6.28 -8.35
CA GLY A 218 8.65 7.01 -7.27
C GLY A 218 9.66 7.60 -6.30
N PRO A 219 9.29 8.67 -5.58
CA PRO A 219 10.20 9.38 -4.69
C PRO A 219 10.59 8.55 -3.45
N THR A 220 9.87 7.48 -3.18
CA THR A 220 10.07 6.60 -2.00
C THR A 220 10.87 5.34 -2.30
N VAL A 221 11.11 5.04 -3.58
CA VAL A 221 11.85 3.83 -4.02
C VAL A 221 13.28 3.86 -3.52
N LEU A 222 13.73 2.71 -2.98
CA LEU A 222 15.09 2.50 -2.45
C LEU A 222 15.70 1.28 -3.13
N PRO A 223 16.45 1.45 -4.23
CA PRO A 223 17.07 0.34 -4.95
C PRO A 223 18.04 -0.48 -4.10
N GLU A 224 18.68 0.13 -3.12
CA GLU A 224 19.57 -0.52 -2.14
C GLU A 224 18.80 -1.39 -1.12
N ALA A 225 17.50 -1.10 -0.92
CA ALA A 225 16.61 -1.87 -0.06
C ALA A 225 15.76 -2.89 -0.84
N TRP A 226 16.08 -3.12 -2.11
CA TRP A 226 15.46 -4.15 -2.94
C TRP A 226 16.42 -5.30 -3.13
N PHE A 227 16.27 -6.35 -2.31
CA PHE A 227 17.12 -7.53 -2.33
C PHE A 227 16.57 -8.57 -3.30
N ILE A 228 17.45 -9.15 -4.11
CA ILE A 228 17.13 -10.10 -5.19
C ILE A 228 18.00 -11.35 -4.97
N ALA A 229 17.37 -12.52 -5.02
CA ALA A 229 18.10 -13.79 -5.14
C ALA A 229 18.07 -14.25 -6.59
N LYS A 230 19.24 -14.62 -7.15
CA LYS A 230 19.38 -15.03 -8.55
C LYS A 230 20.23 -16.27 -8.72
N ILE A 231 20.01 -16.99 -9.82
CA ILE A 231 20.82 -18.09 -10.31
C ILE A 231 21.26 -17.74 -11.75
N GLY A 232 22.54 -17.43 -11.91
CA GLY A 232 23.01 -16.83 -13.17
C GLY A 232 22.28 -15.53 -13.46
N ALA A 233 21.55 -15.46 -14.56
CA ALA A 233 20.76 -14.29 -14.94
C ALA A 233 19.29 -14.34 -14.47
N GLU A 234 18.81 -15.46 -13.90
CA GLU A 234 17.42 -15.64 -13.50
C GLU A 234 17.17 -15.15 -12.08
N TYR A 235 16.14 -14.31 -11.89
CA TYR A 235 15.67 -13.88 -10.58
C TYR A 235 14.66 -14.91 -10.03
N VAL A 236 14.95 -15.45 -8.85
CA VAL A 236 14.17 -16.55 -8.24
C VAL A 236 13.41 -16.13 -6.98
N ALA A 237 13.79 -15.01 -6.38
CA ALA A 237 13.09 -14.41 -5.25
C ALA A 237 13.48 -12.93 -5.13
N ASP A 238 12.61 -12.13 -4.54
CA ASP A 238 12.95 -10.80 -4.06
C ASP A 238 12.28 -10.44 -2.73
N SER A 239 12.76 -9.36 -2.12
CA SER A 239 12.16 -8.71 -0.96
C SER A 239 12.59 -7.26 -0.94
N TRP A 240 11.64 -6.34 -0.89
CA TRP A 240 11.95 -4.93 -0.96
C TRP A 240 11.11 -4.06 -0.03
N ALA A 241 11.65 -2.89 0.26
CA ALA A 241 11.01 -1.85 1.04
C ALA A 241 11.28 -0.48 0.44
N GLN A 242 10.39 0.46 0.72
CA GLN A 242 10.51 1.86 0.34
C GLN A 242 10.52 2.77 1.56
N ARG A 243 10.90 4.04 1.37
CA ARG A 243 10.82 5.05 2.43
C ARG A 243 9.37 5.35 2.78
N GLU A 244 9.12 5.58 4.06
CA GLU A 244 7.92 6.31 4.45
C GLU A 244 8.24 7.81 4.45
N ALA A 245 7.64 8.55 3.51
CA ALA A 245 7.96 9.96 3.32
C ALA A 245 7.66 10.84 4.54
N ALA A 246 6.68 10.45 5.34
CA ALA A 246 6.25 11.19 6.53
C ALA A 246 6.95 10.74 7.82
N ASP A 247 7.77 9.68 7.76
CA ASP A 247 8.50 9.14 8.91
C ASP A 247 9.87 8.61 8.45
N PRO A 248 10.93 9.42 8.57
CA PRO A 248 12.26 9.06 8.06
C PRO A 248 12.91 7.87 8.79
N GLU A 249 12.41 7.48 9.95
CA GLU A 249 12.90 6.32 10.70
C GLU A 249 12.17 5.00 10.35
N LEU A 250 11.20 5.06 9.43
CA LEU A 250 10.34 3.94 9.05
C LEU A 250 10.59 3.50 7.61
N LEU A 251 10.79 2.19 7.41
CA LEU A 251 10.67 1.54 6.10
C LEU A 251 9.30 0.87 5.97
N GLN A 252 8.68 1.03 4.81
CA GLN A 252 7.52 0.26 4.40
C GLN A 252 8.01 -0.93 3.57
N GLN A 253 7.93 -2.14 4.11
CA GLN A 253 8.18 -3.35 3.33
C GLN A 253 6.92 -3.74 2.58
N ASP A 254 6.98 -3.72 1.25
CA ASP A 254 5.81 -3.94 0.40
C ASP A 254 5.70 -5.38 -0.07
N PHE A 255 6.75 -5.94 -0.64
CA PHE A 255 6.66 -7.27 -1.22
C PHE A 255 7.79 -8.20 -0.78
N THR A 256 7.50 -9.49 -0.77
CA THR A 256 8.47 -10.57 -0.64
C THR A 256 7.93 -11.78 -1.39
N CYS A 257 8.65 -12.23 -2.37
CA CYS A 257 8.25 -13.38 -3.15
C CYS A 257 9.36 -14.43 -3.34
N THR A 258 8.96 -15.60 -3.78
CA THR A 258 9.87 -16.69 -4.18
C THR A 258 9.15 -17.56 -5.21
N LEU A 259 9.81 -17.84 -6.32
CA LEU A 259 9.32 -18.79 -7.32
C LEU A 259 8.99 -20.14 -6.65
N LYS A 260 7.91 -20.76 -7.08
CA LYS A 260 7.32 -21.94 -6.43
C LYS A 260 8.31 -23.09 -6.22
N GLU A 261 9.14 -23.35 -7.21
CA GLU A 261 10.18 -24.40 -7.21
C GLU A 261 11.37 -24.10 -6.26
N TYR A 262 11.53 -22.83 -5.85
CA TYR A 262 12.59 -22.41 -4.93
C TYR A 262 12.09 -22.17 -3.51
N ARG A 263 10.81 -22.36 -3.21
CA ARG A 263 10.24 -22.17 -1.87
C ARG A 263 10.81 -23.17 -0.87
N ARG A 264 10.70 -22.82 0.42
CA ARG A 264 11.20 -23.62 1.56
C ARG A 264 12.70 -23.89 1.54
N ARG A 265 13.48 -23.09 0.81
CA ARG A 265 14.95 -23.14 0.77
C ARG A 265 15.62 -21.98 1.55
N GLY A 266 14.84 -21.22 2.35
CA GLY A 266 15.34 -20.12 3.17
C GLY A 266 15.50 -18.78 2.45
N LEU A 267 15.12 -18.66 1.16
CA LEU A 267 15.28 -17.44 0.36
C LEU A 267 14.57 -16.23 0.98
N ALA A 268 13.26 -16.31 1.18
CA ALA A 268 12.50 -15.21 1.78
C ALA A 268 13.04 -14.79 3.15
N LEU A 269 13.44 -15.75 4.00
CA LEU A 269 14.07 -15.45 5.29
C LEU A 269 15.38 -14.69 5.11
N THR A 270 16.25 -15.15 4.20
CA THR A 270 17.55 -14.50 3.95
C THR A 270 17.38 -13.08 3.43
N LEU A 271 16.49 -12.88 2.45
CA LEU A 271 16.25 -11.55 1.86
C LEU A 271 15.65 -10.58 2.90
N LYS A 272 14.69 -11.03 3.72
CA LYS A 272 14.15 -10.21 4.81
C LYS A 272 15.19 -9.87 5.87
N LEU A 273 16.06 -10.81 6.26
CA LEU A 273 17.18 -10.53 7.18
C LEU A 273 18.18 -9.55 6.56
N SER A 274 18.45 -9.65 5.24
CA SER A 274 19.29 -8.68 4.53
C SER A 274 18.68 -7.28 4.55
N LEU A 275 17.36 -7.18 4.36
CA LEU A 275 16.62 -5.91 4.46
C LEU A 275 16.67 -5.34 5.88
N ILE A 276 16.51 -6.15 6.92
CA ILE A 276 16.62 -5.72 8.33
C ILE A 276 18.03 -5.18 8.61
N GLU A 277 19.05 -5.88 8.13
CA GLU A 277 20.44 -5.46 8.31
C GLU A 277 20.76 -4.17 7.53
N TYR A 278 20.24 -4.02 6.33
CA TYR A 278 20.28 -2.76 5.57
C TYR A 278 19.63 -1.62 6.38
N ALA A 279 18.43 -1.85 6.88
CA ALA A 279 17.69 -0.85 7.65
C ALA A 279 18.47 -0.41 8.90
N ARG A 280 19.06 -1.35 9.63
CA ARG A 280 19.91 -1.08 10.80
C ARG A 280 21.10 -0.19 10.45
N ARG A 281 21.82 -0.52 9.37
CA ARG A 281 23.02 0.23 8.93
C ARG A 281 22.70 1.63 8.42
N ASN A 282 21.48 1.85 7.94
CA ASN A 282 21.06 3.13 7.39
C ASN A 282 20.23 3.97 8.37
N GLY A 283 20.18 3.61 9.67
CA GLY A 283 19.61 4.41 10.73
C GLY A 283 18.08 4.34 10.83
N PHE A 284 17.43 3.42 10.11
CA PHE A 284 16.02 3.16 10.31
C PHE A 284 15.79 2.47 11.64
N ARG A 285 14.69 2.76 12.29
CA ARG A 285 14.31 2.15 13.57
C ARG A 285 13.24 1.09 13.44
N ARG A 286 12.39 1.20 12.43
CA ARG A 286 11.22 0.33 12.27
C ARG A 286 11.04 -0.11 10.82
N ILE A 287 10.52 -1.33 10.68
CA ILE A 287 9.98 -1.82 9.40
C ILE A 287 8.52 -2.13 9.62
N ARG A 288 7.64 -1.58 8.76
CA ARG A 288 6.22 -1.86 8.72
C ARG A 288 5.90 -2.71 7.49
N THR A 289 4.98 -3.64 7.62
CA THR A 289 4.47 -4.42 6.49
C THR A 289 2.99 -4.75 6.67
N ASN A 290 2.31 -5.05 5.57
CA ASN A 290 0.93 -5.48 5.54
C ASN A 290 0.85 -6.93 5.01
N ASN A 291 -0.03 -7.74 5.60
CA ASN A 291 -0.27 -9.11 5.17
C ASN A 291 -1.76 -9.40 5.12
N ASN A 292 -2.21 -9.95 4.02
CA ASN A 292 -3.55 -10.54 3.98
C ASN A 292 -3.64 -11.68 5.01
N SER A 293 -4.74 -11.73 5.75
CA SER A 293 -4.93 -12.69 6.85
C SER A 293 -4.92 -14.15 6.38
N LEU A 294 -5.18 -14.41 5.09
CA LEU A 294 -5.10 -15.73 4.47
C LEU A 294 -3.66 -16.12 4.10
N ASN A 295 -2.70 -15.17 4.07
CA ASN A 295 -1.29 -15.46 3.80
C ASN A 295 -0.56 -15.93 5.08
N VAL A 296 -1.02 -17.02 5.66
CA VAL A 296 -0.50 -17.58 6.91
C VAL A 296 1.00 -17.91 6.82
N PRO A 297 1.56 -18.44 5.71
CA PRO A 297 2.99 -18.70 5.62
C PRO A 297 3.85 -17.43 5.76
N MET A 298 3.45 -16.32 5.13
CA MET A 298 4.17 -15.06 5.23
C MET A 298 4.04 -14.46 6.63
N TRP A 299 2.85 -14.55 7.25
CA TRP A 299 2.69 -14.12 8.63
C TRP A 299 3.60 -14.88 9.60
N LYS A 300 3.68 -16.20 9.50
CA LYS A 300 4.58 -17.02 10.34
C LYS A 300 6.05 -16.62 10.15
N LEU A 301 6.46 -16.29 8.93
CA LEU A 301 7.82 -15.80 8.68
C LEU A 301 8.05 -14.43 9.34
N ASN A 302 7.10 -13.52 9.23
CA ASN A 302 7.19 -12.20 9.87
C ASN A 302 7.23 -12.34 11.40
N GLU A 303 6.36 -13.15 11.98
CA GLU A 303 6.34 -13.43 13.43
C GLU A 303 7.68 -14.01 13.92
N GLN A 304 8.27 -14.94 13.18
CA GLN A 304 9.60 -15.50 13.47
C GLN A 304 10.70 -14.42 13.43
N LEU A 305 10.58 -13.40 12.60
CA LEU A 305 11.50 -12.27 12.51
C LEU A 305 11.28 -11.22 13.61
N GLY A 306 10.22 -11.34 14.40
CA GLY A 306 9.89 -10.42 15.49
C GLY A 306 8.86 -9.34 15.13
N PHE A 307 8.22 -9.41 13.95
CA PHE A 307 7.11 -8.52 13.63
C PHE A 307 5.92 -8.74 14.56
N ARG A 308 5.31 -7.67 15.02
CA ARG A 308 4.12 -7.68 15.87
C ARG A 308 2.97 -6.97 15.19
N LYS A 309 1.78 -7.56 15.21
CA LYS A 309 0.55 -6.94 14.71
C LYS A 309 0.24 -5.67 15.49
N VAL A 310 0.02 -4.56 14.79
CA VAL A 310 -0.30 -3.25 15.38
C VAL A 310 -1.70 -2.78 15.02
N SER A 311 -2.20 -3.18 13.84
CA SER A 311 -3.57 -2.88 13.45
C SER A 311 -4.12 -3.93 12.47
N THR A 312 -5.43 -3.89 12.29
CA THR A 312 -6.13 -4.72 11.31
C THR A 312 -6.97 -3.79 10.44
N THR A 313 -6.83 -3.91 9.13
CA THR A 313 -7.63 -3.22 8.13
C THR A 313 -8.63 -4.17 7.51
N LEU A 314 -9.90 -3.83 7.55
CA LEU A 314 -10.98 -4.54 6.87
C LEU A 314 -11.11 -3.97 5.45
N GLN A 315 -11.08 -4.84 4.46
CA GLN A 315 -11.41 -4.52 3.08
C GLN A 315 -12.91 -4.76 2.89
N LEU A 316 -13.65 -3.69 2.65
CA LEU A 316 -15.11 -3.70 2.61
C LEU A 316 -15.60 -3.45 1.18
N GLU A 317 -16.69 -4.10 0.81
CA GLU A 317 -17.32 -3.94 -0.50
C GLU A 317 -18.82 -3.77 -0.37
N LYS A 318 -19.41 -2.91 -1.20
CA LYS A 318 -20.84 -2.71 -1.36
C LYS A 318 -21.23 -2.87 -2.81
N SER A 319 -22.19 -3.77 -3.13
CA SER A 319 -22.81 -3.83 -4.46
C SER A 319 -23.60 -2.56 -4.75
N LEU A 320 -23.58 -2.12 -6.02
CA LEU A 320 -24.36 -0.99 -6.54
C LEU A 320 -25.55 -1.43 -7.41
N SER A 321 -25.64 -2.74 -7.66
CA SER A 321 -26.79 -3.37 -8.36
C SER A 321 -28.00 -3.48 -7.44
#